data_bb5572652b79752bcb8a8274206d3759
#
_entry.id   bb5572652b79752bcb8a8274206d3759
#
_cell.length_a   1.000
_cell.length_b   1.000
_cell.length_c   1.000
_cell.angle_alpha   90.00
_cell.angle_beta   90.00
_cell.angle_gamma   90.00
#
_symmetry.space_group_name_H-M   'P 1'
#
loop_
_entity.id
_entity.type
_entity.pdbx_description
1 polymer ?
#
loop_
_entity_poly.entity_id
_entity_poly.type
_entity_poly.pdbx_seq_one_letter_code
_entity_poly.pdbx_strand_id
1 'polypeptide(L)'
;MPVVMWAYPRGEAIQTKGGKESLYAVEYAARVACELGADVVKVNFPKIDNEKQKDSPAPYNTLKVTFAEAVQRVTQAAGRTFVIMSGGEKVDSEEKLLERVKVALGAGATGIIFGRNLWQRPYTQGLQLAQKISKLMAET
;
A
#
# COMPACT_ATOMS: atom_id res chain seq x y z
N MET A 1 19.56 -1.15 -15.45
CA MET A 1 18.70 -2.26 -14.95
C MET A 1 17.74 -1.63 -13.93
N PRO A 2 16.42 -1.80 -14.04
CA PRO A 2 15.50 -1.23 -13.07
C PRO A 2 15.64 -1.91 -11.69
N VAL A 3 15.51 -1.10 -10.63
CA VAL A 3 15.58 -1.54 -9.24
C VAL A 3 14.19 -1.52 -8.63
N VAL A 4 13.69 -2.68 -8.19
CA VAL A 4 12.43 -2.81 -7.46
C VAL A 4 12.75 -3.01 -5.98
N MET A 5 12.41 -2.04 -5.15
CA MET A 5 12.69 -2.10 -3.72
C MET A 5 11.44 -2.51 -2.91
N TRP A 6 11.60 -3.51 -2.05
CA TRP A 6 10.57 -3.92 -1.09
C TRP A 6 10.79 -3.16 0.21
N ALA A 7 10.02 -2.09 0.43
CA ALA A 7 10.18 -1.21 1.58
C ALA A 7 9.13 -1.53 2.64
N TYR A 8 9.51 -2.36 3.60
CA TYR A 8 8.66 -2.81 4.69
C TYR A 8 9.25 -2.41 6.05
N PRO A 9 8.74 -1.36 6.69
CA PRO A 9 9.20 -0.95 8.01
C PRO A 9 9.02 -2.09 9.04
N ARG A 10 10.04 -2.32 9.84
CA ARG A 10 10.09 -3.39 10.84
C ARG A 10 10.78 -2.91 12.11
N GLY A 11 10.60 -3.65 13.18
CA GLY A 11 11.27 -3.43 14.45
C GLY A 11 10.42 -2.75 15.50
N GLU A 12 10.89 -2.81 16.75
CA GLU A 12 10.18 -2.30 17.92
C GLU A 12 9.92 -0.79 17.81
N ALA A 13 10.90 -0.02 17.37
CA ALA A 13 10.79 1.42 17.20
C ALA A 13 9.67 1.85 16.21
N ILE A 14 9.27 0.97 15.29
CA ILE A 14 8.12 1.21 14.39
C ILE A 14 6.83 0.78 15.08
N GLN A 15 6.84 -0.32 15.85
CA GLN A 15 5.63 -0.78 16.56
C GLN A 15 5.17 0.27 17.58
N THR A 16 6.09 0.93 18.27
CA THR A 16 5.79 2.00 19.25
C THR A 16 5.37 3.33 18.59
N LYS A 17 5.44 3.45 17.26
CA LYS A 17 5.07 4.65 16.49
C LYS A 17 3.89 4.40 15.55
N GLY A 18 2.86 3.71 16.02
CA GLY A 18 1.66 3.41 15.26
C GLY A 18 1.72 2.13 14.43
N GLY A 19 2.87 1.44 14.41
CA GLY A 19 3.04 0.13 13.76
C GLY A 19 3.46 0.21 12.29
N LYS A 20 3.84 -0.97 11.76
CA LYS A 20 4.45 -1.14 10.42
C LYS A 20 3.56 -0.76 9.24
N GLU A 21 2.27 -0.66 9.44
CA GLU A 21 1.28 -0.32 8.41
C GLU A 21 0.62 1.04 8.68
N SER A 22 1.09 1.80 9.69
CA SER A 22 0.65 3.17 9.89
C SER A 22 1.01 4.05 8.69
N LEU A 23 0.24 5.11 8.45
CA LEU A 23 0.55 6.07 7.38
C LEU A 23 1.98 6.59 7.49
N TYR A 24 2.41 6.97 8.72
CA TYR A 24 3.78 7.37 8.99
C TYR A 24 4.82 6.38 8.47
N ALA A 25 4.68 5.12 8.85
CA ALA A 25 5.67 4.10 8.49
C ALA A 25 5.70 3.81 6.98
N VAL A 26 4.54 3.75 6.33
CA VAL A 26 4.44 3.45 4.89
C VAL A 26 4.90 4.63 4.04
N GLU A 27 4.54 5.86 4.41
CA GLU A 27 4.98 7.08 3.72
C GLU A 27 6.51 7.24 3.84
N TYR A 28 7.07 7.00 5.02
CA TYR A 28 8.51 7.02 5.24
C TYR A 28 9.25 5.96 4.43
N ALA A 29 8.71 4.75 4.36
CA ALA A 29 9.29 3.66 3.57
C ALA A 29 9.34 3.99 2.07
N ALA A 30 8.26 4.58 1.54
CA ALA A 30 8.20 5.03 0.15
C ALA A 30 9.25 6.12 -0.13
N ARG A 31 9.38 7.09 0.78
CA ARG A 31 10.37 8.17 0.67
C ARG A 31 11.81 7.65 0.71
N VAL A 32 12.14 6.79 1.65
CA VAL A 32 13.48 6.20 1.76
C VAL A 32 13.85 5.42 0.50
N ALA A 33 12.93 4.63 -0.05
CA ALA A 33 13.17 3.90 -1.29
C ALA A 33 13.48 4.84 -2.47
N CYS A 34 12.73 5.94 -2.59
CA CYS A 34 12.98 6.98 -3.58
C CYS A 34 14.39 7.60 -3.44
N GLU A 35 14.78 7.95 -2.22
CA GLU A 35 16.08 8.55 -1.94
C GLU A 35 17.25 7.59 -2.17
N LEU A 36 17.02 6.29 -2.03
CA LEU A 36 17.98 5.25 -2.36
C LEU A 36 18.04 4.91 -3.87
N GLY A 37 17.26 5.59 -4.70
CA GLY A 37 17.29 5.44 -6.15
C GLY A 37 16.50 4.27 -6.70
N ALA A 38 15.44 3.82 -6.01
CA ALA A 38 14.54 2.81 -6.55
C ALA A 38 13.75 3.35 -7.74
N ASP A 39 13.62 2.55 -8.80
CA ASP A 39 12.69 2.83 -9.91
C ASP A 39 11.25 2.48 -9.53
N VAL A 40 11.09 1.40 -8.76
CA VAL A 40 9.80 0.94 -8.26
C VAL A 40 9.91 0.63 -6.77
N VAL A 41 8.97 1.10 -5.97
CA VAL A 41 8.85 0.72 -4.57
C VAL A 41 7.60 -0.11 -4.32
N LYS A 42 7.77 -1.23 -3.64
CA LYS A 42 6.69 -2.05 -3.12
C LYS A 42 6.48 -1.74 -1.65
N VAL A 43 5.28 -1.25 -1.31
CA VAL A 43 4.88 -0.92 0.06
C VAL A 43 3.56 -1.60 0.45
N ASN A 44 3.24 -1.66 1.73
CA ASN A 44 1.92 -2.06 2.18
C ASN A 44 0.88 -0.97 1.91
N PHE A 45 -0.39 -1.34 1.86
CA PHE A 45 -1.46 -0.38 2.02
C PHE A 45 -1.37 0.27 3.41
N PRO A 46 -1.44 1.60 3.53
CA PRO A 46 -1.53 2.24 4.82
C PRO A 46 -2.85 1.86 5.51
N LYS A 47 -2.78 1.53 6.80
CA LYS A 47 -3.96 1.32 7.64
C LYS A 47 -4.30 2.61 8.37
N ILE A 48 -5.55 2.99 8.31
CA ILE A 48 -6.10 4.10 9.08
C ILE A 48 -6.69 3.52 10.36
N ASP A 49 -5.94 3.62 11.44
CA ASP A 49 -6.31 3.15 12.78
C ASP A 49 -6.13 4.33 13.74
N ASN A 50 -7.23 4.98 14.07
CA ASN A 50 -7.23 6.21 14.87
C ASN A 50 -6.61 6.02 16.28
N GLU A 51 -6.70 4.83 16.87
CA GLU A 51 -6.11 4.58 18.18
C GLU A 51 -4.59 4.43 18.09
N LYS A 52 -4.11 3.63 17.14
CA LYS A 52 -2.66 3.44 16.92
C LYS A 52 -1.99 4.66 16.33
N GLN A 53 -2.74 5.47 15.59
CA GLN A 53 -2.23 6.69 14.99
C GLN A 53 -1.77 7.70 16.03
N LYS A 54 -2.36 7.71 17.23
CA LYS A 54 -1.97 8.60 18.35
C LYS A 54 -0.50 8.41 18.74
N ASP A 55 0.05 7.22 18.54
CA ASP A 55 1.44 6.89 18.84
C ASP A 55 2.41 7.32 17.73
N SER A 56 1.90 7.73 16.58
CA SER A 56 2.74 8.20 15.47
C SER A 56 3.36 9.56 15.79
N PRO A 57 4.54 9.89 15.25
CA PRO A 57 5.12 11.21 15.39
C PRO A 57 4.23 12.31 14.79
N ALA A 58 4.32 13.53 15.32
CA ALA A 58 3.69 14.69 14.70
C ALA A 58 4.21 14.91 13.27
N PRO A 59 3.39 15.32 12.32
CA PRO A 59 1.95 15.65 12.45
C PRO A 59 1.01 14.43 12.30
N TYR A 60 1.52 13.22 12.08
CA TYR A 60 0.73 12.03 11.77
C TYR A 60 -0.25 11.64 12.87
N ASN A 61 0.10 11.90 14.13
CA ASN A 61 -0.73 11.59 15.31
C ASN A 61 -2.06 12.36 15.35
N THR A 62 -2.18 13.46 14.62
CA THR A 62 -3.39 14.30 14.56
C THR A 62 -4.06 14.31 13.19
N LEU A 63 -3.43 13.71 12.17
CA LEU A 63 -3.97 13.69 10.82
C LEU A 63 -5.28 12.90 10.76
N LYS A 64 -6.28 13.51 10.14
CA LYS A 64 -7.53 12.83 9.77
C LYS A 64 -7.58 12.74 8.26
N VAL A 65 -7.32 11.56 7.74
CA VAL A 65 -7.27 11.29 6.30
C VAL A 65 -8.12 10.07 5.94
N THR A 66 -8.70 10.12 4.78
CA THR A 66 -9.35 8.97 4.15
C THR A 66 -8.30 7.99 3.62
N PHE A 67 -8.71 6.79 3.26
CA PHE A 67 -7.81 5.81 2.65
C PHE A 67 -7.21 6.31 1.32
N ALA A 68 -8.00 7.01 0.50
CA ALA A 68 -7.53 7.61 -0.75
C ALA A 68 -6.45 8.67 -0.50
N GLU A 69 -6.67 9.58 0.44
CA GLU A 69 -5.69 10.60 0.82
C GLU A 69 -4.42 9.97 1.40
N ALA A 70 -4.55 8.91 2.19
CA ALA A 70 -3.39 8.21 2.73
C ALA A 70 -2.54 7.56 1.62
N VAL A 71 -3.17 6.92 0.63
CA VAL A 71 -2.46 6.38 -0.54
C VAL A 71 -1.83 7.50 -1.35
N GLN A 72 -2.55 8.58 -1.60
CA GLN A 72 -2.02 9.74 -2.32
C GLN A 72 -0.77 10.33 -1.65
N ARG A 73 -0.77 10.43 -0.33
CA ARG A 73 0.42 10.88 0.42
C ARG A 73 1.61 9.94 0.23
N VAL A 74 1.38 8.64 0.25
CA VAL A 74 2.44 7.63 0.02
C VAL A 74 3.01 7.77 -1.39
N THR A 75 2.17 7.93 -2.42
CA THR A 75 2.61 8.11 -3.81
C THR A 75 3.37 9.43 -4.00
N GLN A 76 2.93 10.50 -3.37
CA GLN A 76 3.64 11.78 -3.38
C GLN A 76 4.99 11.72 -2.67
N ALA A 77 5.08 11.02 -1.54
CA ALA A 77 6.34 10.82 -0.82
C ALA A 77 7.38 10.03 -1.65
N ALA A 78 6.93 9.11 -2.49
CA ALA A 78 7.78 8.35 -3.41
C ALA A 78 8.34 9.20 -4.57
N GLY A 79 7.88 10.44 -4.76
CA GLY A 79 8.40 11.33 -5.80
C GLY A 79 8.22 10.78 -7.21
N ARG A 80 9.32 10.44 -7.88
CA ARG A 80 9.31 9.86 -9.24
C ARG A 80 9.32 8.33 -9.26
N THR A 81 9.48 7.70 -8.10
CA THR A 81 9.50 6.24 -7.98
C THR A 81 8.08 5.69 -8.17
N PHE A 82 7.92 4.70 -9.05
CA PHE A 82 6.65 4.01 -9.22
C PHE A 82 6.26 3.26 -7.95
N VAL A 83 5.00 3.38 -7.53
CA VAL A 83 4.51 2.77 -6.29
C VAL A 83 3.60 1.59 -6.61
N ILE A 84 4.00 0.40 -6.17
CA ILE A 84 3.15 -0.79 -6.21
C ILE A 84 2.68 -1.16 -4.80
N MET A 85 1.36 -1.25 -4.62
CA MET A 85 0.75 -1.55 -3.34
C MET A 85 0.62 -3.05 -3.12
N SER A 86 1.11 -3.52 -1.98
CA SER A 86 1.02 -4.93 -1.59
C SER A 86 -0.32 -5.23 -0.90
N GLY A 87 -1.03 -6.24 -1.37
CA GLY A 87 -2.35 -6.63 -0.86
C GLY A 87 -2.37 -7.16 0.58
N GLY A 88 -1.22 -7.44 1.18
CA GLY A 88 -1.12 -7.88 2.56
C GLY A 88 -1.73 -9.28 2.81
N GLU A 89 -2.49 -9.42 3.88
CA GLU A 89 -3.20 -10.64 4.24
C GLU A 89 -4.41 -10.88 3.32
N LYS A 90 -4.87 -12.15 3.26
CA LYS A 90 -6.05 -12.49 2.49
C LYS A 90 -7.27 -11.74 3.03
N VAL A 91 -8.00 -11.10 2.12
CA VAL A 91 -9.29 -10.45 2.39
C VAL A 91 -10.39 -11.38 1.92
N ASP A 92 -11.37 -11.64 2.78
CA ASP A 92 -12.47 -12.58 2.45
C ASP A 92 -13.44 -12.01 1.40
N SER A 93 -13.77 -10.71 1.48
CA SER A 93 -14.63 -10.06 0.50
C SER A 93 -13.84 -9.61 -0.72
N GLU A 94 -14.21 -10.15 -1.88
CA GLU A 94 -13.66 -9.77 -3.18
C GLU A 94 -14.03 -8.32 -3.53
N GLU A 95 -15.25 -7.90 -3.26
CA GLU A 95 -15.75 -6.56 -3.55
C GLU A 95 -14.94 -5.50 -2.79
N LYS A 96 -14.68 -5.73 -1.49
CA LYS A 96 -13.84 -4.84 -0.69
C LYS A 96 -12.40 -4.77 -1.20
N LEU A 97 -11.89 -5.89 -1.71
CA LEU A 97 -10.55 -5.92 -2.29
C LEU A 97 -10.49 -5.10 -3.59
N LEU A 98 -11.45 -5.30 -4.49
CA LEU A 98 -11.52 -4.58 -5.76
C LEU A 98 -11.75 -3.08 -5.56
N GLU A 99 -12.63 -2.71 -4.63
CA GLU A 99 -12.84 -1.29 -4.28
C GLU A 99 -11.54 -0.65 -3.75
N ARG A 100 -10.82 -1.36 -2.90
CA ARG A 100 -9.53 -0.90 -2.38
C ARG A 100 -8.48 -0.73 -3.48
N VAL A 101 -8.44 -1.63 -4.45
CA VAL A 101 -7.59 -1.52 -5.65
C VAL A 101 -7.95 -0.29 -6.45
N LYS A 102 -9.23 -0.12 -6.77
CA LYS A 102 -9.73 1.03 -7.54
C LYS A 102 -9.37 2.36 -6.89
N VAL A 103 -9.62 2.47 -5.58
CA VAL A 103 -9.25 3.68 -4.82
C VAL A 103 -7.75 3.94 -4.85
N ALA A 104 -6.94 2.90 -4.70
CA ALA A 104 -5.48 3.04 -4.69
C ALA A 104 -4.93 3.48 -6.05
N LEU A 105 -5.42 2.90 -7.15
CA LEU A 105 -5.03 3.31 -8.50
C LEU A 105 -5.45 4.76 -8.77
N GLY A 106 -6.69 5.14 -8.44
CA GLY A 106 -7.17 6.51 -8.56
C GLY A 106 -6.42 7.52 -7.67
N ALA A 107 -5.77 7.07 -6.59
CA ALA A 107 -4.92 7.88 -5.71
C ALA A 107 -3.44 7.91 -6.15
N GLY A 108 -3.11 7.39 -7.34
CA GLY A 108 -1.79 7.49 -7.97
C GLY A 108 -0.87 6.27 -7.75
N ALA A 109 -1.36 5.16 -7.18
CA ALA A 109 -0.58 3.93 -7.19
C ALA A 109 -0.40 3.44 -8.64
N THR A 110 0.82 3.09 -9.00
CA THR A 110 1.15 2.64 -10.37
C THR A 110 0.68 1.21 -10.62
N GLY A 111 0.52 0.43 -9.56
CA GLY A 111 0.08 -0.95 -9.68
C GLY A 111 -0.13 -1.64 -8.34
N ILE A 112 -0.57 -2.88 -8.44
CA ILE A 112 -0.89 -3.72 -7.28
C ILE A 112 -0.14 -5.04 -7.40
N ILE A 113 0.32 -5.56 -6.25
CA ILE A 113 0.91 -6.90 -6.21
C ILE A 113 0.21 -7.75 -5.15
N PHE A 114 -0.37 -8.86 -5.59
CA PHE A 114 -1.06 -9.81 -4.73
C PHE A 114 -0.36 -11.17 -4.70
N GLY A 115 -0.20 -11.68 -3.51
CA GLY A 115 0.20 -13.07 -3.26
C GLY A 115 -0.98 -13.84 -2.65
N ARG A 116 -1.11 -13.81 -1.33
CA ARG A 116 -2.11 -14.55 -0.55
C ARG A 116 -3.55 -14.34 -1.01
N ASN A 117 -3.88 -13.17 -1.48
CA ASN A 117 -5.20 -12.86 -2.03
C ASN A 117 -5.53 -13.63 -3.32
N LEU A 118 -4.53 -14.15 -4.03
CA LEU A 118 -4.71 -15.00 -5.22
C LEU A 118 -4.52 -16.48 -4.90
N TRP A 119 -3.32 -16.89 -4.45
CA TRP A 119 -3.00 -18.31 -4.34
C TRP A 119 -3.70 -19.04 -3.19
N GLN A 120 -4.24 -18.34 -2.18
CA GLN A 120 -5.04 -18.93 -1.10
C GLN A 120 -6.53 -19.11 -1.48
N ARG A 121 -6.88 -18.85 -2.74
CA ARG A 121 -8.20 -19.11 -3.32
C ARG A 121 -8.15 -20.38 -4.20
N PRO A 122 -9.28 -21.06 -4.42
CA PRO A 122 -9.38 -22.05 -5.49
C PRO A 122 -8.92 -21.43 -6.82
N TYR A 123 -8.21 -22.21 -7.65
CA TYR A 123 -7.55 -21.73 -8.87
C TYR A 123 -8.46 -20.86 -9.75
N THR A 124 -9.67 -21.35 -10.02
CA THR A 124 -10.65 -20.64 -10.86
C THR A 124 -11.04 -19.27 -10.28
N GLN A 125 -11.25 -19.19 -8.96
CA GLN A 125 -11.57 -17.93 -8.29
C GLN A 125 -10.36 -16.97 -8.29
N GLY A 126 -9.16 -17.49 -8.08
CA GLY A 126 -7.92 -16.70 -8.16
C GLY A 126 -7.70 -16.13 -9.55
N LEU A 127 -7.94 -16.92 -10.60
CA LEU A 127 -7.83 -16.48 -11.98
C LEU A 127 -8.86 -15.39 -12.33
N GLN A 128 -10.12 -15.58 -11.94
CA GLN A 128 -11.17 -14.59 -12.15
C GLN A 128 -10.85 -13.27 -11.44
N LEU A 129 -10.37 -13.34 -10.20
CA LEU A 129 -9.96 -12.15 -9.46
C LEU A 129 -8.79 -11.44 -10.14
N ALA A 130 -7.77 -12.17 -10.61
CA ALA A 130 -6.65 -11.60 -11.34
C ALA A 130 -7.11 -10.87 -12.62
N GLN A 131 -8.03 -11.46 -13.37
CA GLN A 131 -8.62 -10.85 -14.57
C GLN A 131 -9.38 -9.55 -14.24
N LYS A 132 -10.18 -9.54 -13.16
CA LYS A 132 -10.89 -8.33 -12.71
C LYS A 132 -9.93 -7.21 -12.31
N ILE A 133 -8.86 -7.55 -11.59
CA ILE A 133 -7.82 -6.58 -11.21
C ILE A 133 -7.09 -6.04 -12.44
N SER A 134 -6.71 -6.91 -13.38
CA SER A 134 -6.07 -6.51 -14.63
C SER A 134 -6.94 -5.55 -15.44
N LYS A 135 -8.24 -5.81 -15.50
CA LYS A 135 -9.20 -4.91 -16.15
C LYS A 135 -9.25 -3.54 -15.46
N LEU A 136 -9.35 -3.50 -14.14
CA LEU A 136 -9.32 -2.23 -13.38
C LEU A 136 -8.04 -1.43 -13.66
N MET A 137 -6.89 -2.11 -13.72
CA MET A 137 -5.60 -1.44 -14.02
C MET A 137 -5.53 -0.90 -15.45
N ALA A 138 -6.24 -1.49 -16.39
CA ALA A 138 -6.28 -1.03 -17.79
C ALA A 138 -7.25 0.14 -18.01
N GLU A 139 -8.20 0.34 -17.10
CA GLU A 139 -9.23 1.39 -17.17
C GLU A 139 -8.83 2.66 -16.39
N THR A 140 -7.72 2.60 -15.62
CA THR A 140 -7.20 3.72 -14.81
C THR A 140 -5.96 4.32 -15.44
#